data_3597848a71af3c9de1fe9e74abb79f14
#
_entry.id   3597848a71af3c9de1fe9e74abb79f14
#
_cell.length_a   1.000
_cell.length_b   1.000
_cell.length_c   1.000
_cell.angle_alpha   90.00
_cell.angle_beta   90.00
_cell.angle_gamma   90.00
#
_symmetry.space_group_name_H-M   'P 1'
#
loop_
_entity.id
_entity.type
_entity.pdbx_description
1 polymer ?
#
loop_
_entity_poly.entity_id
_entity_poly.type
_entity_poly.pdbx_seq_one_letter_code
_entity_poly.pdbx_strand_id
1 'polypeptide(L)'
;MPPRTLRTAVLISLAAVAAALTPQARPPLKARITSAWRARADADPKFRQKLALEAALACALQTTAEVQRRGRAFGREADYVVAGVLTALAGKLVASFQAAPSTQGAAATNAFQPDVPLRARVGAVVRPMPRLFGVGFAAAALGYGLTDCLTRLRDLCGIAVVAPPRVPILGAAVYTGVFVAVVSNGSYQILQGLVERGWWGDRRALLFVGRAGRSLMASALAIRGMQLSGLQAVTAPPPR
;
A
#
# COMPACT_ATOMS: atom_id res chain seq x y z
N MET A 1 -31.61 -45.85 29.89
CA MET A 1 -31.76 -44.41 29.66
C MET A 1 -30.39 -43.75 29.81
N PRO A 2 -29.88 -42.97 28.85
CA PRO A 2 -28.60 -42.31 29.02
C PRO A 2 -28.68 -41.26 30.15
N PRO A 3 -27.60 -41.09 30.93
CA PRO A 3 -27.60 -40.19 32.07
C PRO A 3 -27.89 -38.76 31.63
N ARG A 4 -28.66 -38.03 32.42
CA ARG A 4 -29.08 -36.62 32.15
C ARG A 4 -27.91 -35.71 31.80
N THR A 5 -26.73 -35.96 32.36
CA THR A 5 -25.48 -35.22 32.09
C THR A 5 -25.00 -35.33 30.64
N LEU A 6 -25.17 -36.47 29.98
CA LEU A 6 -24.76 -36.68 28.59
C LEU A 6 -25.65 -35.90 27.61
N ARG A 7 -26.97 -35.84 27.87
CA ARG A 7 -27.91 -35.05 27.08
C ARG A 7 -27.63 -33.55 27.17
N THR A 8 -27.30 -33.05 28.36
CA THR A 8 -26.98 -31.63 28.57
C THR A 8 -25.68 -31.26 27.88
N ALA A 9 -24.65 -32.10 27.96
CA ALA A 9 -23.37 -31.86 27.28
C ALA A 9 -23.53 -31.84 25.75
N VAL A 10 -24.31 -32.75 25.18
CA VAL A 10 -24.60 -32.79 23.73
C VAL A 10 -25.37 -31.54 23.28
N LEU A 11 -26.38 -31.11 24.06
CA LEU A 11 -27.13 -29.89 23.73
C LEU A 11 -26.29 -28.63 23.80
N ILE A 12 -25.38 -28.52 24.79
CA ILE A 12 -24.43 -27.40 24.89
C ILE A 12 -23.47 -27.40 23.71
N SER A 13 -22.95 -28.58 23.33
CA SER A 13 -22.05 -28.69 22.17
C SER A 13 -22.74 -28.34 20.84
N LEU A 14 -23.99 -28.79 20.66
CA LEU A 14 -24.79 -28.45 19.48
C LEU A 14 -25.14 -26.97 19.43
N ALA A 15 -25.47 -26.35 20.56
CA ALA A 15 -25.71 -24.90 20.64
C ALA A 15 -24.45 -24.10 20.36
N ALA A 16 -23.28 -24.54 20.84
CA ALA A 16 -21.99 -23.90 20.54
C ALA A 16 -21.61 -24.01 19.04
N VAL A 17 -21.85 -25.17 18.42
CA VAL A 17 -21.68 -25.40 16.99
C VAL A 17 -22.66 -24.55 16.17
N ALA A 18 -23.92 -24.49 16.56
CA ALA A 18 -24.94 -23.66 15.91
C ALA A 18 -24.59 -22.15 16.02
N ALA A 19 -24.10 -21.69 17.18
CA ALA A 19 -23.63 -20.31 17.37
C ALA A 19 -22.39 -20.01 16.55
N ALA A 20 -21.48 -20.97 16.34
CA ALA A 20 -20.29 -20.82 15.49
C ALA A 20 -20.64 -20.84 14.00
N LEU A 21 -21.74 -21.48 13.61
CA LEU A 21 -22.20 -21.54 12.20
C LEU A 21 -23.15 -20.41 11.82
N THR A 22 -23.69 -19.65 12.80
CA THR A 22 -24.50 -18.47 12.49
C THR A 22 -23.59 -17.40 11.83
N PRO A 23 -23.90 -16.95 10.61
CA PRO A 23 -23.14 -15.90 9.97
C PRO A 23 -23.24 -14.65 10.84
N GLN A 24 -22.17 -14.30 11.56
CA GLN A 24 -22.14 -13.03 12.25
C GLN A 24 -22.30 -11.93 11.20
N ALA A 25 -23.36 -11.12 11.31
CA ALA A 25 -23.62 -10.02 10.43
C ALA A 25 -22.38 -9.11 10.40
N ARG A 26 -21.70 -9.06 9.27
CA ARG A 26 -20.50 -8.21 9.14
C ARG A 26 -20.90 -6.76 9.36
N PRO A 27 -20.24 -6.03 10.25
CA PRO A 27 -20.59 -4.64 10.49
C PRO A 27 -20.52 -3.84 9.18
N PRO A 28 -21.36 -2.81 9.01
CA PRO A 28 -21.39 -2.00 7.80
C PRO A 28 -20.00 -1.41 7.48
N LEU A 29 -19.71 -1.24 6.19
CA LEU A 29 -18.38 -0.81 5.71
C LEU A 29 -17.86 0.43 6.44
N LYS A 30 -18.73 1.43 6.68
CA LYS A 30 -18.40 2.66 7.43
C LYS A 30 -17.89 2.34 8.84
N ALA A 31 -18.56 1.46 9.57
CA ALA A 31 -18.16 1.07 10.93
C ALA A 31 -16.80 0.35 10.92
N ARG A 32 -16.55 -0.52 9.92
CA ARG A 32 -15.27 -1.21 9.74
C ARG A 32 -14.12 -0.24 9.47
N ILE A 33 -14.33 0.73 8.58
CA ILE A 33 -13.32 1.76 8.27
C ILE A 33 -13.04 2.60 9.50
N THR A 34 -14.08 3.06 10.21
CA THR A 34 -13.94 3.89 11.42
C THR A 34 -13.19 3.13 12.52
N SER A 35 -13.52 1.87 12.78
CA SER A 35 -12.84 1.07 13.80
C SER A 35 -11.37 0.80 13.44
N ALA A 36 -11.09 0.51 12.16
CA ALA A 36 -9.73 0.32 11.68
C ALA A 36 -8.88 1.59 11.74
N TRP A 37 -9.50 2.76 11.51
CA TRP A 37 -8.85 4.06 11.66
C TRP A 37 -8.50 4.36 13.11
N ARG A 38 -9.48 4.21 14.03
CA ARG A 38 -9.28 4.41 15.47
C ARG A 38 -8.18 3.52 16.00
N ALA A 39 -8.21 2.23 15.67
CA ALA A 39 -7.20 1.27 16.11
C ALA A 39 -5.76 1.66 15.71
N ARG A 40 -5.58 2.37 14.59
CA ARG A 40 -4.27 2.88 14.19
C ARG A 40 -3.89 4.18 14.88
N ALA A 41 -4.86 5.07 15.05
CA ALA A 41 -4.64 6.32 15.77
C ALA A 41 -4.31 6.08 17.25
N ASP A 42 -4.93 5.07 17.87
CA ASP A 42 -4.67 4.65 19.24
C ASP A 42 -3.30 3.94 19.39
N ALA A 43 -2.88 3.20 18.35
CA ALA A 43 -1.57 2.52 18.35
C ALA A 43 -0.39 3.48 18.07
N ASP A 44 -0.63 4.58 17.35
CA ASP A 44 0.41 5.58 17.01
C ASP A 44 -0.19 6.98 17.02
N PRO A 45 0.07 7.80 18.05
CA PRO A 45 -0.43 9.18 18.14
C PRO A 45 -0.01 10.07 16.95
N LYS A 46 1.10 9.74 16.28
CA LYS A 46 1.61 10.44 15.07
C LYS A 46 1.06 9.88 13.76
N PHE A 47 0.16 8.88 13.81
CA PHE A 47 -0.37 8.19 12.61
C PHE A 47 -0.91 9.16 11.56
N ARG A 48 -1.74 10.14 11.95
CA ARG A 48 -2.31 11.13 11.02
C ARG A 48 -1.24 11.97 10.34
N GLN A 49 -0.23 12.42 11.09
CA GLN A 49 0.88 13.22 10.56
C GLN A 49 1.73 12.40 9.59
N LYS A 50 2.01 11.14 9.92
CA LYS A 50 2.74 10.22 9.07
C LYS A 50 1.98 9.94 7.77
N LEU A 51 0.66 9.75 7.85
CA LEU A 51 -0.17 9.51 6.68
C LEU A 51 -0.26 10.75 5.77
N ALA A 52 -0.42 11.95 6.35
CA ALA A 52 -0.41 13.21 5.61
C ALA A 52 0.93 13.46 4.92
N LEU A 53 2.04 13.14 5.59
CA LEU A 53 3.38 13.23 5.01
C LEU A 53 3.56 12.26 3.84
N GLU A 54 3.10 11.01 3.96
CA GLU A 54 3.15 10.03 2.87
C GLU A 54 2.28 10.47 1.67
N ALA A 55 1.13 11.12 1.94
CA ALA A 55 0.29 11.73 0.89
C ALA A 55 1.02 12.86 0.16
N ALA A 56 1.60 13.80 0.90
CA ALA A 56 2.36 14.91 0.34
C ALA A 56 3.56 14.43 -0.49
N LEU A 57 4.31 13.45 0.01
CA LEU A 57 5.42 12.83 -0.72
C LEU A 57 4.94 12.12 -1.99
N ALA A 58 3.81 11.39 -1.95
CA ALA A 58 3.26 10.76 -3.13
C ALA A 58 2.90 11.78 -4.22
N CYS A 59 2.20 12.85 -3.84
CA CYS A 59 1.85 13.94 -4.76
C CYS A 59 3.10 14.61 -5.34
N ALA A 60 4.05 15.01 -4.50
CA ALA A 60 5.26 15.70 -4.93
C ALA A 60 6.13 14.84 -5.87
N LEU A 61 6.39 13.58 -5.49
CA LEU A 61 7.22 12.67 -6.30
C LEU A 61 6.55 12.33 -7.63
N GLN A 62 5.24 12.05 -7.63
CA GLN A 62 4.53 11.74 -8.87
C GLN A 62 4.44 12.97 -9.78
N THR A 63 4.12 14.15 -9.24
CA THR A 63 4.09 15.38 -10.04
C THR A 63 5.47 15.68 -10.64
N THR A 64 6.54 15.54 -9.86
CA THR A 64 7.91 15.73 -10.37
C THR A 64 8.23 14.75 -11.49
N ALA A 65 7.86 13.47 -11.33
CA ALA A 65 8.06 12.46 -12.37
C ALA A 65 7.27 12.80 -13.66
N GLU A 66 6.04 13.30 -13.52
CA GLU A 66 5.22 13.72 -14.67
C GLU A 66 5.79 14.96 -15.36
N VAL A 67 6.29 15.95 -14.59
CA VAL A 67 6.97 17.13 -15.15
C VAL A 67 8.20 16.71 -15.95
N GLN A 68 9.05 15.86 -15.38
CA GLN A 68 10.27 15.38 -16.07
C GLN A 68 9.93 14.57 -17.33
N ARG A 69 8.90 13.74 -17.28
CA ARG A 69 8.49 12.87 -18.39
C ARG A 69 7.87 13.67 -19.54
N ARG A 70 7.05 14.66 -19.23
CA ARG A 70 6.24 15.39 -20.24
C ARG A 70 6.84 16.71 -20.69
N GLY A 71 7.71 17.31 -19.88
CA GLY A 71 8.33 18.58 -20.18
C GLY A 71 7.31 19.65 -20.59
N ARG A 72 7.44 20.18 -21.81
CA ARG A 72 6.53 21.21 -22.37
C ARG A 72 5.10 20.72 -22.61
N ALA A 73 4.86 19.41 -22.68
CA ALA A 73 3.54 18.85 -22.86
C ALA A 73 2.74 18.73 -21.56
N PHE A 74 3.36 19.01 -20.38
CA PHE A 74 2.75 18.82 -19.06
C PHE A 74 1.34 19.45 -18.94
N GLY A 75 1.20 20.73 -19.37
CA GLY A 75 -0.10 21.41 -19.30
C GLY A 75 -1.16 20.85 -20.29
N ARG A 76 -0.72 20.43 -21.49
CA ARG A 76 -1.64 19.83 -22.49
C ARG A 76 -2.09 18.44 -22.15
N GLU A 77 -1.35 17.75 -21.31
CA GLU A 77 -1.62 16.38 -20.86
C GLU A 77 -1.94 16.33 -19.36
N ALA A 78 -2.57 17.39 -18.82
CA ALA A 78 -2.91 17.52 -17.40
C ALA A 78 -3.83 16.39 -16.89
N ASP A 79 -4.69 15.83 -17.74
CA ASP A 79 -5.54 14.67 -17.44
C ASP A 79 -4.71 13.44 -17.05
N TYR A 80 -3.63 13.14 -17.77
CA TYR A 80 -2.72 12.05 -17.39
C TYR A 80 -1.97 12.37 -16.09
N VAL A 81 -1.56 13.62 -15.90
CA VAL A 81 -0.89 14.04 -14.67
C VAL A 81 -1.80 13.84 -13.48
N VAL A 82 -3.04 14.32 -13.56
CA VAL A 82 -4.04 14.16 -12.50
C VAL A 82 -4.33 12.68 -12.24
N ALA A 83 -4.53 11.89 -13.30
CA ALA A 83 -4.78 10.45 -13.17
C ALA A 83 -3.60 9.74 -12.48
N GLY A 84 -2.36 10.05 -12.88
CA GLY A 84 -1.15 9.48 -12.28
C GLY A 84 -1.00 9.86 -10.81
N VAL A 85 -1.19 11.15 -10.48
CA VAL A 85 -1.10 11.64 -9.09
C VAL A 85 -2.16 11.02 -8.21
N LEU A 86 -3.43 10.97 -8.65
CA LEU A 86 -4.53 10.36 -7.88
C LEU A 86 -4.28 8.87 -7.65
N THR A 87 -3.81 8.15 -8.67
CA THR A 87 -3.50 6.72 -8.55
C THR A 87 -2.36 6.47 -7.58
N ALA A 88 -1.27 7.23 -7.69
CA ALA A 88 -0.13 7.13 -6.79
C ALA A 88 -0.53 7.47 -5.35
N LEU A 89 -1.32 8.52 -5.15
CA LEU A 89 -1.83 8.94 -3.85
C LEU A 89 -2.71 7.84 -3.22
N ALA A 90 -3.68 7.33 -3.96
CA ALA A 90 -4.58 6.28 -3.49
C ALA A 90 -3.79 5.01 -3.09
N GLY A 91 -2.92 4.52 -3.96
CA GLY A 91 -2.07 3.36 -3.70
C GLY A 91 -1.19 3.56 -2.47
N LYS A 92 -0.57 4.74 -2.35
CA LYS A 92 0.31 5.08 -1.23
C LYS A 92 -0.44 5.18 0.09
N LEU A 93 -1.60 5.84 0.11
CA LEU A 93 -2.44 5.97 1.31
C LEU A 93 -2.90 4.60 1.80
N VAL A 94 -3.40 3.74 0.91
CA VAL A 94 -3.86 2.40 1.27
C VAL A 94 -2.69 1.54 1.77
N ALA A 95 -1.53 1.56 1.09
CA ALA A 95 -0.34 0.82 1.52
C ALA A 95 0.15 1.30 2.89
N SER A 96 0.25 2.62 3.10
CA SER A 96 0.68 3.21 4.37
C SER A 96 -0.30 2.92 5.50
N PHE A 97 -1.60 2.95 5.21
CA PHE A 97 -2.65 2.56 6.15
C PHE A 97 -2.55 1.09 6.55
N GLN A 98 -2.28 0.19 5.60
CA GLN A 98 -2.14 -1.25 5.87
C GLN A 98 -0.85 -1.57 6.67
N ALA A 99 0.23 -0.84 6.41
CA ALA A 99 1.51 -1.02 7.10
C ALA A 99 1.55 -0.37 8.49
N ALA A 100 0.59 0.51 8.82
CA ALA A 100 0.56 1.20 10.11
C ALA A 100 0.26 0.23 11.27
N PRO A 101 0.89 0.41 12.44
CA PRO A 101 0.56 -0.31 13.66
C PRO A 101 -0.92 -0.21 14.00
N SER A 102 -1.49 -1.25 14.62
CA SER A 102 -2.90 -1.29 15.01
C SER A 102 -3.05 -1.98 16.37
N THR A 103 -3.97 -1.48 17.19
CA THR A 103 -4.37 -2.14 18.44
C THR A 103 -5.24 -3.37 18.20
N GLN A 104 -5.78 -3.53 16.99
CA GLN A 104 -6.56 -4.70 16.59
C GLN A 104 -5.67 -5.67 15.83
N GLY A 105 -5.50 -6.91 16.31
CA GLY A 105 -4.88 -7.98 15.57
C GLY A 105 -3.67 -8.63 16.23
N ALA A 106 -2.59 -8.80 15.49
CA ALA A 106 -1.47 -9.66 15.88
C ALA A 106 -0.69 -9.15 17.10
N ALA A 107 -0.16 -10.08 17.88
CA ALA A 107 0.69 -9.81 19.05
C ALA A 107 1.95 -9.00 18.71
N ALA A 108 2.44 -9.05 17.45
CA ALA A 108 3.52 -8.21 16.96
C ALA A 108 3.05 -7.36 15.79
N THR A 109 3.37 -6.06 15.83
CA THR A 109 3.11 -5.09 14.76
C THR A 109 4.34 -4.83 13.91
N ASN A 110 5.53 -5.22 14.40
CA ASN A 110 6.81 -4.99 13.72
C ASN A 110 7.81 -6.14 13.97
N ALA A 111 8.64 -6.44 12.96
CA ALA A 111 9.65 -7.50 13.02
C ALA A 111 10.78 -7.23 14.03
N PHE A 112 11.04 -5.96 14.34
CA PHE A 112 12.11 -5.52 15.25
C PHE A 112 11.62 -5.26 16.68
N GLN A 113 10.43 -5.75 17.05
CA GLN A 113 9.89 -5.64 18.39
C GLN A 113 10.57 -6.63 19.33
N PRO A 114 11.35 -6.16 20.35
CA PRO A 114 12.22 -7.05 21.14
C PRO A 114 11.43 -8.00 22.04
N ASP A 115 10.32 -7.53 22.60
CA ASP A 115 9.56 -8.23 23.65
C ASP A 115 8.58 -9.29 23.10
N VAL A 116 8.76 -9.73 21.85
CA VAL A 116 7.83 -10.61 21.16
C VAL A 116 8.57 -11.81 20.57
N PRO A 117 8.02 -13.05 20.67
CA PRO A 117 8.61 -14.25 20.12
C PRO A 117 8.90 -14.13 18.61
N LEU A 118 9.99 -14.76 18.14
CA LEU A 118 10.43 -14.73 16.74
C LEU A 118 9.30 -15.08 15.76
N ARG A 119 8.49 -16.10 16.08
CA ARG A 119 7.33 -16.50 15.26
C ARG A 119 6.33 -15.37 15.06
N ALA A 120 6.05 -14.57 16.09
CA ALA A 120 5.15 -13.43 15.99
C ALA A 120 5.79 -12.27 15.19
N ARG A 121 7.10 -12.06 15.33
CA ARG A 121 7.89 -11.07 14.56
C ARG A 121 7.92 -11.40 13.07
N VAL A 122 8.16 -12.66 12.71
CA VAL A 122 8.05 -13.13 11.30
C VAL A 122 6.60 -12.95 10.80
N GLY A 123 5.62 -13.27 11.64
CA GLY A 123 4.21 -13.05 11.32
C GLY A 123 3.86 -11.59 11.05
N ALA A 124 4.53 -10.62 11.69
CA ALA A 124 4.33 -9.20 11.43
C ALA A 124 4.75 -8.79 10.02
N VAL A 125 5.70 -9.50 9.39
CA VAL A 125 6.12 -9.28 8.01
C VAL A 125 5.21 -10.01 7.03
N VAL A 126 4.94 -11.30 7.28
CA VAL A 126 4.30 -12.19 6.30
C VAL A 126 2.78 -11.98 6.21
N ARG A 127 2.10 -11.79 7.36
CA ARG A 127 0.63 -11.65 7.40
C ARG A 127 0.07 -10.49 6.55
N PRO A 128 0.70 -9.30 6.47
CA PRO A 128 0.20 -8.22 5.62
C PRO A 128 0.50 -8.42 4.14
N MET A 129 1.45 -9.30 3.75
CA MET A 129 1.90 -9.45 2.35
C MET A 129 0.77 -9.69 1.34
N PRO A 130 -0.20 -10.61 1.55
CA PRO A 130 -1.26 -10.83 0.56
C PRO A 130 -2.13 -9.59 0.34
N ARG A 131 -2.41 -8.83 1.41
CA ARG A 131 -3.19 -7.58 1.31
C ARG A 131 -2.39 -6.50 0.61
N LEU A 132 -1.11 -6.36 0.94
CA LEU A 132 -0.21 -5.40 0.31
C LEU A 132 0.02 -5.72 -1.17
N PHE A 133 0.13 -7.01 -1.53
CA PHE A 133 0.12 -7.44 -2.92
C PHE A 133 -1.13 -6.98 -3.64
N GLY A 134 -2.32 -7.26 -3.09
CA GLY A 134 -3.59 -6.83 -3.68
C GLY A 134 -3.68 -5.31 -3.87
N VAL A 135 -3.21 -4.53 -2.91
CA VAL A 135 -3.16 -3.06 -3.00
C VAL A 135 -2.22 -2.60 -4.12
N GLY A 136 -1.00 -3.12 -4.17
CA GLY A 136 -0.02 -2.77 -5.21
C GLY A 136 -0.50 -3.19 -6.60
N PHE A 137 -1.04 -4.39 -6.72
CA PHE A 137 -1.62 -4.91 -7.96
C PHE A 137 -2.78 -4.02 -8.45
N ALA A 138 -3.76 -3.74 -7.59
CA ALA A 138 -4.92 -2.94 -7.96
C ALA A 138 -4.54 -1.50 -8.31
N ALA A 139 -3.65 -0.86 -7.55
CA ALA A 139 -3.17 0.49 -7.84
C ALA A 139 -2.47 0.56 -9.20
N ALA A 140 -1.60 -0.41 -9.53
CA ALA A 140 -0.93 -0.45 -10.82
C ALA A 140 -1.89 -0.77 -11.97
N ALA A 141 -2.77 -1.76 -11.81
CA ALA A 141 -3.76 -2.12 -12.81
C ALA A 141 -4.68 -0.93 -13.14
N LEU A 142 -5.15 -0.21 -12.13
CA LEU A 142 -5.97 0.99 -12.30
C LEU A 142 -5.17 2.13 -12.95
N GLY A 143 -3.94 2.38 -12.50
CA GLY A 143 -3.11 3.47 -13.03
C GLY A 143 -2.74 3.26 -14.51
N TYR A 144 -2.24 2.09 -14.86
CA TYR A 144 -1.89 1.76 -16.25
C TYR A 144 -3.14 1.60 -17.13
N GLY A 145 -4.23 1.00 -16.58
CA GLY A 145 -5.50 0.87 -17.28
C GLY A 145 -6.14 2.22 -17.59
N LEU A 146 -6.12 3.15 -16.64
CA LEU A 146 -6.62 4.51 -16.84
C LEU A 146 -5.80 5.26 -17.89
N THR A 147 -4.47 5.11 -17.84
CA THR A 147 -3.56 5.71 -18.84
C THR A 147 -3.84 5.16 -20.24
N ASP A 148 -4.04 3.85 -20.40
CA ASP A 148 -4.38 3.22 -21.69
C ASP A 148 -5.74 3.70 -22.20
N CYS A 149 -6.73 3.78 -21.31
CA CYS A 149 -8.06 4.31 -21.64
C CYS A 149 -8.01 5.78 -22.13
N LEU A 150 -7.29 6.65 -21.39
CA LEU A 150 -7.10 8.04 -21.79
C LEU A 150 -6.36 8.16 -23.13
N THR A 151 -5.37 7.32 -23.38
CA THR A 151 -4.66 7.29 -24.67
C THR A 151 -5.61 6.96 -25.81
N ARG A 152 -6.39 5.89 -25.68
CA ARG A 152 -7.37 5.51 -26.70
C ARG A 152 -8.43 6.59 -26.94
N LEU A 153 -8.90 7.23 -25.86
CA LEU A 153 -9.88 8.32 -25.96
C LEU A 153 -9.31 9.51 -26.74
N ARG A 154 -8.07 9.89 -26.47
CA ARG A 154 -7.38 10.97 -27.20
C ARG A 154 -7.13 10.62 -28.66
N ASP A 155 -6.72 9.38 -28.94
CA ASP A 155 -6.56 8.89 -30.31
C ASP A 155 -7.88 8.97 -31.09
N LEU A 156 -9.00 8.60 -30.49
CA LEU A 156 -10.33 8.73 -31.08
C LEU A 156 -10.74 10.19 -31.33
N CYS A 157 -10.27 11.12 -30.51
CA CYS A 157 -10.54 12.55 -30.67
C CYS A 157 -9.52 13.25 -31.59
N GLY A 158 -8.54 12.55 -32.16
CA GLY A 158 -7.48 13.13 -32.98
C GLY A 158 -6.50 14.01 -32.22
N ILE A 159 -6.40 13.87 -30.90
CA ILE A 159 -5.55 14.68 -30.03
C ILE A 159 -4.18 14.00 -29.92
N ALA A 160 -3.15 14.63 -30.45
CA ALA A 160 -1.79 14.11 -30.35
C ALA A 160 -1.34 13.93 -28.88
N VAL A 161 -0.78 12.77 -28.59
CA VAL A 161 -0.23 12.42 -27.27
C VAL A 161 1.25 12.16 -27.42
N VAL A 162 2.06 12.63 -26.46
CA VAL A 162 3.41 12.13 -26.27
C VAL A 162 3.25 10.70 -25.72
N ALA A 163 3.26 9.72 -26.61
CA ALA A 163 2.87 8.35 -26.31
C ALA A 163 3.61 7.81 -25.07
N PRO A 164 2.92 7.46 -23.99
CA PRO A 164 3.55 6.76 -22.89
C PRO A 164 4.07 5.41 -23.42
N PRO A 165 5.22 4.91 -22.97
CA PRO A 165 5.69 3.59 -23.36
C PRO A 165 4.60 2.57 -23.00
N ARG A 166 4.23 1.72 -23.95
CA ARG A 166 3.25 0.65 -23.74
C ARG A 166 3.83 -0.34 -22.74
N VAL A 167 3.23 -0.34 -21.55
CA VAL A 167 3.60 -1.26 -20.48
C VAL A 167 2.57 -2.39 -20.42
N PRO A 168 2.96 -3.66 -20.39
CA PRO A 168 2.00 -4.76 -20.22
C PRO A 168 1.33 -4.63 -18.84
N ILE A 169 0.07 -4.21 -18.84
CA ILE A 169 -0.68 -3.84 -17.62
C ILE A 169 -0.63 -4.96 -16.58
N LEU A 170 -0.88 -6.20 -16.99
CA LEU A 170 -0.88 -7.35 -16.08
C LEU A 170 0.51 -7.59 -15.48
N GLY A 171 1.55 -7.56 -16.30
CA GLY A 171 2.94 -7.73 -15.85
C GLY A 171 3.35 -6.65 -14.86
N ALA A 172 3.04 -5.39 -15.16
CA ALA A 172 3.31 -4.26 -14.29
C ALA A 172 2.51 -4.34 -12.98
N ALA A 173 1.25 -4.78 -13.04
CA ALA A 173 0.41 -4.96 -11.85
C ALA A 173 0.95 -6.07 -10.93
N VAL A 174 1.33 -7.23 -11.48
CA VAL A 174 1.96 -8.31 -10.71
C VAL A 174 3.27 -7.86 -10.10
N TYR A 175 4.15 -7.23 -10.91
CA TYR A 175 5.41 -6.70 -10.42
C TYR A 175 5.20 -5.72 -9.24
N THR A 176 4.30 -4.74 -9.40
CA THR A 176 4.02 -3.75 -8.36
C THR A 176 3.42 -4.40 -7.12
N GLY A 177 2.54 -5.40 -7.28
CA GLY A 177 2.00 -6.17 -6.17
C GLY A 177 3.10 -6.86 -5.35
N VAL A 178 4.01 -7.57 -6.02
CA VAL A 178 5.17 -8.21 -5.37
C VAL A 178 6.09 -7.18 -4.73
N PHE A 179 6.39 -6.08 -5.43
CA PHE A 179 7.24 -5.02 -4.92
C PHE A 179 6.67 -4.40 -3.62
N VAL A 180 5.38 -4.11 -3.59
CA VAL A 180 4.72 -3.54 -2.40
C VAL A 180 4.68 -4.56 -1.25
N ALA A 181 4.38 -5.82 -1.54
CA ALA A 181 4.31 -6.88 -0.53
C ALA A 181 5.67 -7.18 0.12
N VAL A 182 6.75 -7.15 -0.66
CA VAL A 182 8.08 -7.56 -0.20
C VAL A 182 8.95 -6.35 0.11
N VAL A 183 9.28 -5.53 -0.89
CA VAL A 183 10.26 -4.44 -0.76
C VAL A 183 9.71 -3.28 0.05
N SER A 184 8.51 -2.80 -0.29
CA SER A 184 7.89 -1.69 0.46
C SER A 184 7.56 -2.11 1.90
N ASN A 185 6.99 -3.29 2.10
CA ASN A 185 6.70 -3.82 3.43
C ASN A 185 7.97 -3.94 4.27
N GLY A 186 9.03 -4.59 3.75
CA GLY A 186 10.31 -4.72 4.44
C GLY A 186 10.92 -3.38 4.81
N SER A 187 10.91 -2.42 3.88
CA SER A 187 11.42 -1.06 4.14
C SER A 187 10.61 -0.31 5.21
N TYR A 188 9.29 -0.53 5.30
CA TYR A 188 8.46 0.01 6.39
C TYR A 188 8.77 -0.64 7.73
N GLN A 189 8.99 -1.96 7.77
CA GLN A 189 9.37 -2.67 8.99
C GLN A 189 10.69 -2.10 9.56
N ILE A 190 11.68 -1.88 8.69
CA ILE A 190 12.97 -1.27 9.07
C ILE A 190 12.78 0.16 9.57
N LEU A 191 12.09 1.00 8.79
CA LEU A 191 11.88 2.40 9.14
C LEU A 191 11.15 2.55 10.48
N GLN A 192 10.05 1.84 10.66
CA GLN A 192 9.23 1.95 11.87
C GLN A 192 9.86 1.27 13.07
N GLY A 193 10.50 0.11 12.87
CA GLY A 193 11.02 -0.71 13.95
C GLY A 193 12.39 -0.28 14.48
N LEU A 194 13.28 0.16 13.61
CA LEU A 194 14.64 0.56 13.98
C LEU A 194 14.78 2.09 14.07
N VAL A 195 14.33 2.81 13.05
CA VAL A 195 14.60 4.24 12.93
C VAL A 195 13.64 5.07 13.76
N GLU A 196 12.33 4.91 13.55
CA GLU A 196 11.32 5.73 14.22
C GLU A 196 11.18 5.37 15.71
N ARG A 197 11.32 4.10 16.06
CA ARG A 197 11.20 3.64 17.45
C ARG A 197 12.44 3.90 18.29
N GLY A 198 13.63 3.80 17.67
CA GLY A 198 14.90 3.87 18.41
C GLY A 198 15.50 5.27 18.53
N TRP A 199 15.66 5.97 17.41
CA TRP A 199 16.52 7.17 17.39
C TRP A 199 15.78 8.46 17.07
N TRP A 200 14.65 8.41 16.34
CA TRP A 200 14.06 9.59 15.71
C TRP A 200 12.62 9.86 16.14
N GLY A 201 12.05 9.06 17.06
CA GLY A 201 10.63 9.05 17.39
C GLY A 201 10.02 10.40 17.72
N ASP A 202 10.78 11.30 18.36
CA ASP A 202 10.30 12.59 18.81
C ASP A 202 10.69 13.78 17.92
N ARG A 203 11.61 13.56 16.98
CA ARG A 203 12.12 14.64 16.12
C ARG A 203 11.41 14.66 14.77
N ARG A 204 10.47 15.60 14.59
CA ARG A 204 9.66 15.73 13.36
C ARG A 204 10.49 15.83 12.08
N ALA A 205 11.59 16.59 12.11
CA ALA A 205 12.48 16.75 10.96
C ALA A 205 13.10 15.41 10.53
N LEU A 206 13.56 14.59 11.48
CA LEU A 206 14.15 13.30 11.18
C LEU A 206 13.11 12.28 10.69
N LEU A 207 11.87 12.31 11.20
CA LEU A 207 10.76 11.52 10.65
C LEU A 207 10.50 11.89 9.19
N PHE A 208 10.50 13.19 8.87
CA PHE A 208 10.35 13.65 7.49
C PHE A 208 11.47 13.12 6.60
N VAL A 209 12.73 13.33 6.98
CA VAL A 209 13.91 12.89 6.21
C VAL A 209 13.92 11.38 6.01
N GLY A 210 13.64 10.60 7.05
CA GLY A 210 13.59 9.14 6.96
C GLY A 210 12.50 8.63 6.02
N ARG A 211 11.30 9.23 6.07
CA ARG A 211 10.18 8.86 5.20
C ARG A 211 10.39 9.32 3.76
N ALA A 212 10.92 10.52 3.56
CA ALA A 212 11.28 11.02 2.24
C ALA A 212 12.38 10.16 1.60
N GLY A 213 13.46 9.89 2.32
CA GLY A 213 14.57 9.04 1.86
C GLY A 213 14.09 7.63 1.50
N ARG A 214 13.28 7.01 2.36
CA ARG A 214 12.67 5.70 2.05
C ARG A 214 11.78 5.76 0.79
N SER A 215 10.95 6.80 0.65
CA SER A 215 10.06 6.93 -0.51
C SER A 215 10.83 7.12 -1.81
N LEU A 216 11.88 7.94 -1.82
CA LEU A 216 12.78 8.11 -2.95
C LEU A 216 13.49 6.81 -3.32
N MET A 217 14.07 6.12 -2.33
CA MET A 217 14.73 4.84 -2.52
C MET A 217 13.78 3.78 -3.08
N ALA A 218 12.58 3.66 -2.51
CA ALA A 218 11.58 2.70 -2.97
C ALA A 218 11.15 3.01 -4.41
N SER A 219 10.96 4.29 -4.77
CA SER A 219 10.60 4.69 -6.13
C SER A 219 11.73 4.37 -7.11
N ALA A 220 12.98 4.65 -6.76
CA ALA A 220 14.14 4.33 -7.59
C ALA A 220 14.30 2.81 -7.80
N LEU A 221 14.14 2.02 -6.74
CA LEU A 221 14.18 0.55 -6.82
C LEU A 221 13.02 -0.02 -7.67
N ALA A 222 11.81 0.54 -7.54
CA ALA A 222 10.66 0.12 -8.32
C ALA A 222 10.89 0.36 -9.81
N ILE A 223 11.35 1.55 -10.20
CA ILE A 223 11.65 1.90 -11.59
C ILE A 223 12.76 1.00 -12.15
N ARG A 224 13.87 0.88 -11.42
CA ARG A 224 14.99 0.02 -11.81
C ARG A 224 14.57 -1.43 -12.01
N GLY A 225 13.79 -1.97 -11.08
CA GLY A 225 13.28 -3.33 -11.18
C GLY A 225 12.33 -3.54 -12.37
N MET A 226 11.46 -2.58 -12.68
CA MET A 226 10.62 -2.63 -13.89
C MET A 226 11.45 -2.58 -15.18
N GLN A 227 12.51 -1.79 -15.20
CA GLN A 227 13.44 -1.73 -16.32
C GLN A 227 14.20 -3.06 -16.51
N LEU A 228 14.74 -3.61 -15.42
CA LEU A 228 15.46 -4.89 -15.42
C LEU A 228 14.58 -6.08 -15.83
N SER A 229 13.28 -6.03 -15.48
CA SER A 229 12.31 -7.06 -15.88
C SER A 229 11.74 -6.86 -17.28
N GLY A 230 12.20 -5.85 -18.04
CA GLY A 230 11.70 -5.54 -19.37
C GLY A 230 10.27 -5.02 -19.44
N LEU A 231 9.67 -4.69 -18.26
CA LEU A 231 8.31 -4.18 -18.19
C LEU A 231 8.23 -2.69 -18.54
N GLN A 232 9.32 -1.96 -18.41
CA GLN A 232 9.42 -0.55 -18.78
C GLN A 232 10.67 -0.30 -19.62
N ALA A 233 10.51 0.38 -20.73
CA ALA A 233 11.65 0.77 -21.56
C ALA A 233 12.57 1.73 -20.78
N VAL A 234 13.88 1.58 -20.96
CA VAL A 234 14.86 2.56 -20.52
C VAL A 234 14.68 3.80 -21.39
N THR A 235 14.13 4.87 -20.86
CA THR A 235 14.07 6.14 -21.58
C THR A 235 15.50 6.61 -21.84
N ALA A 236 15.91 6.64 -23.11
CA ALA A 236 17.16 7.31 -23.50
C ALA A 236 17.06 8.79 -23.04
N PRO A 237 18.14 9.38 -22.52
CA PRO A 237 18.11 10.80 -22.21
C PRO A 237 17.76 11.57 -23.49
N PRO A 238 16.98 12.68 -23.40
CA PRO A 238 16.65 13.49 -24.55
C PRO A 238 17.96 13.93 -25.22
N PRO A 239 18.04 13.96 -26.55
CA PRO A 239 19.22 14.49 -27.25
C PRO A 239 19.48 15.92 -26.78
N ARG A 240 20.72 16.21 -26.46
CA ARG A 240 21.19 17.54 -26.00
C ARG A 240 21.04 18.57 -27.09
#